data_bc4e85d26784cd9ab93d809f41f67d82
#
_entry.id   bc4e85d26784cd9ab93d809f41f67d82
#
_cell.length_a   1.000
_cell.length_b   1.000
_cell.length_c   1.000
_cell.angle_alpha   90.00
_cell.angle_beta   90.00
_cell.angle_gamma   90.00
#
_symmetry.space_group_name_H-M   'P 1'
#
loop_
_entity.id
_entity.type
_entity.pdbx_description
1 polymer ?
#
loop_
_entity_poly.entity_id
_entity_poly.type
_entity_poly.pdbx_seq_one_letter_code
_entity_poly.pdbx_strand_id
1 'polypeptide(L)'
;IDGDSSDIDRQNFTDTYNGYWLHFIEEGSGFKTHEYALFDNDNSLYVTSWEETLDSACVISGLELIENQTYSLHVRGIDSVDNVGDLLMSDGVLVDLSAPGVPVNLVGWFSSERIYLEWSQNQEVDLNHYSIYGGTDMNPTTLLSTTADSTTEAFMPGFLDGTTYYLRISA
;
A
#
# COMPACT_ATOMS: atom_id res chain seq x y z
N ILE A 1 15.33 0.67 -1.92
CA ILE A 1 14.15 0.47 -1.04
C ILE A 1 13.13 1.54 -1.38
N ASP A 2 11.93 1.14 -1.67
CA ASP A 2 10.81 1.99 -2.05
C ASP A 2 10.06 2.47 -0.79
N GLY A 3 9.49 3.68 -0.83
CA GLY A 3 8.89 4.33 0.33
C GLY A 3 9.81 5.35 1.01
N ASP A 4 9.32 6.00 2.06
CA ASP A 4 10.02 7.08 2.76
C ASP A 4 10.81 6.63 4.00
N SER A 5 10.49 5.49 4.59
CA SER A 5 11.16 4.96 5.80
C SER A 5 11.03 3.44 5.96
N SER A 6 10.20 2.80 5.18
CA SER A 6 10.01 1.35 5.10
C SER A 6 9.73 0.96 3.66
N ASP A 7 10.12 -0.23 3.31
CA ASP A 7 9.85 -0.81 2.01
C ASP A 7 8.35 -1.00 1.79
N ILE A 8 7.87 -0.65 0.61
CA ILE A 8 6.46 -0.79 0.23
C ILE A 8 6.36 -1.50 -1.11
N ASP A 9 5.45 -2.44 -1.23
CA ASP A 9 5.20 -3.18 -2.48
C ASP A 9 4.09 -2.54 -3.33
N ARG A 10 3.28 -1.65 -2.73
CA ARG A 10 2.11 -1.02 -3.38
C ARG A 10 1.92 0.42 -2.93
N GLN A 11 1.38 1.25 -3.83
CA GLN A 11 0.90 2.60 -3.51
C GLN A 11 -0.43 2.89 -4.21
N ASN A 12 -1.27 3.73 -3.60
CA ASN A 12 -2.59 4.12 -4.10
C ASN A 12 -2.64 5.56 -4.64
N PHE A 13 -1.53 6.09 -5.10
CA PHE A 13 -1.42 7.43 -5.72
C PHE A 13 -0.47 7.38 -6.92
N THR A 14 -0.61 8.34 -7.83
CA THR A 14 0.04 8.32 -9.15
C THR A 14 1.01 9.49 -9.37
N ASP A 15 1.04 10.45 -8.47
CA ASP A 15 1.73 11.73 -8.67
C ASP A 15 3.08 11.85 -7.98
N THR A 16 3.42 10.88 -7.13
CA THR A 16 4.63 10.92 -6.31
C THR A 16 5.23 9.53 -6.15
N TYR A 17 6.55 9.46 -6.04
CA TYR A 17 7.30 8.26 -5.70
C TYR A 17 8.40 8.63 -4.69
N ASN A 18 8.51 7.85 -3.63
CA ASN A 18 9.50 8.03 -2.57
C ASN A 18 10.47 6.86 -2.58
N GLY A 19 11.73 7.13 -2.31
CA GLY A 19 12.71 6.06 -2.15
C GLY A 19 13.90 6.48 -1.32
N TYR A 20 14.57 5.49 -0.74
CA TYR A 20 15.81 5.71 0.00
C TYR A 20 16.79 4.56 -0.22
N TRP A 21 18.07 4.82 0.01
CA TRP A 21 19.16 3.86 -0.19
C TRP A 21 20.27 4.08 0.82
N LEU A 22 21.16 3.12 0.92
CA LEU A 22 22.38 3.30 1.70
C LEU A 22 23.38 4.12 0.88
N HIS A 23 24.13 4.98 1.55
CA HIS A 23 25.17 5.76 0.93
C HIS A 23 26.21 4.86 0.28
N PHE A 24 26.61 5.15 -0.96
CA PHE A 24 27.66 4.43 -1.66
C PHE A 24 29.02 4.67 -1.01
N ILE A 25 29.79 3.60 -0.80
CA ILE A 25 31.13 3.66 -0.25
C ILE A 25 32.11 3.72 -1.43
N GLU A 26 32.95 4.74 -1.46
CA GLU A 26 34.01 4.92 -2.45
C GLU A 26 35.37 5.00 -1.73
N GLU A 27 36.27 4.05 -2.05
CA GLU A 27 37.58 3.94 -1.36
C GLU A 27 38.74 4.61 -2.15
N GLY A 28 38.47 5.08 -3.36
CA GLY A 28 39.52 5.60 -4.27
C GLY A 28 39.48 7.12 -4.45
N SER A 29 38.76 7.54 -5.46
CA SER A 29 38.66 8.93 -5.91
C SER A 29 37.74 9.81 -5.06
N GLY A 30 37.01 9.22 -4.11
CA GLY A 30 36.07 9.91 -3.23
C GLY A 30 34.69 10.08 -3.88
N PHE A 31 33.66 10.04 -3.05
CA PHE A 31 32.27 10.19 -3.46
C PHE A 31 31.97 11.63 -3.90
N LYS A 32 31.26 11.79 -5.01
CA LYS A 32 30.80 13.09 -5.53
C LYS A 32 29.30 13.29 -5.33
N THR A 33 28.47 12.39 -5.86
CA THR A 33 27.01 12.52 -5.83
C THR A 33 26.34 11.16 -6.07
N HIS A 34 25.07 11.05 -5.74
CA HIS A 34 24.18 10.02 -6.27
C HIS A 34 23.45 10.57 -7.50
N GLU A 35 23.15 9.68 -8.45
CA GLU A 35 22.12 9.91 -9.46
C GLU A 35 20.99 8.92 -9.25
N TYR A 36 19.76 9.35 -9.44
CA TYR A 36 18.58 8.50 -9.36
C TYR A 36 17.61 8.79 -10.51
N ALA A 37 16.85 7.79 -10.89
CA ALA A 37 15.77 7.89 -11.88
C ALA A 37 14.69 6.83 -11.59
N LEU A 38 13.44 7.13 -11.95
CA LEU A 38 12.34 6.19 -11.87
C LEU A 38 12.22 5.40 -13.19
N PHE A 39 12.07 4.10 -13.06
CA PHE A 39 11.99 3.15 -14.18
C PHE A 39 10.64 2.43 -14.16
N ASP A 40 9.99 2.36 -15.30
CA ASP A 40 8.79 1.56 -15.54
C ASP A 40 9.20 0.16 -15.95
N ASN A 41 8.95 -0.82 -15.08
CA ASN A 41 9.36 -2.20 -15.26
C ASN A 41 8.56 -2.90 -16.37
N ASP A 42 7.27 -2.55 -16.51
CA ASP A 42 6.37 -3.17 -17.47
C ASP A 42 6.67 -2.73 -18.91
N ASN A 43 7.02 -1.46 -19.10
CA ASN A 43 7.36 -0.89 -20.40
C ASN A 43 8.85 -0.81 -20.67
N SER A 44 9.71 -1.14 -19.71
CA SER A 44 11.18 -1.12 -19.80
C SER A 44 11.73 0.24 -20.24
N LEU A 45 11.26 1.33 -19.62
CA LEU A 45 11.68 2.69 -19.92
C LEU A 45 11.84 3.56 -18.67
N TYR A 46 12.68 4.58 -18.73
CA TYR A 46 12.76 5.58 -17.68
C TYR A 46 11.60 6.57 -17.79
N VAL A 47 10.91 6.76 -16.66
CA VAL A 47 9.80 7.72 -16.51
C VAL A 47 10.36 9.13 -16.30
N THR A 48 11.51 9.23 -15.62
CA THR A 48 12.21 10.47 -15.36
C THR A 48 13.59 10.49 -16.00
N SER A 49 14.17 11.69 -16.18
CA SER A 49 15.61 11.84 -16.38
C SER A 49 16.37 11.50 -15.10
N TRP A 50 17.68 11.24 -15.22
CA TRP A 50 18.56 11.10 -14.07
C TRP A 50 18.72 12.45 -13.37
N GLU A 51 18.55 12.44 -12.04
CA GLU A 51 18.71 13.61 -11.18
C GLU A 51 19.81 13.36 -10.15
N GLU A 52 20.57 14.40 -9.81
CA GLU A 52 21.66 14.33 -8.84
C GLU A 52 21.20 14.72 -7.44
N THR A 53 21.73 14.05 -6.41
CA THR A 53 21.53 14.41 -5.01
C THR A 53 22.71 13.98 -4.14
N LEU A 54 22.95 14.70 -3.05
CA LEU A 54 23.89 14.31 -1.99
C LEU A 54 23.18 13.50 -0.88
N ASP A 55 21.86 13.54 -0.84
CA ASP A 55 21.06 12.78 0.11
C ASP A 55 20.99 11.29 -0.30
N SER A 56 20.64 10.44 0.65
CA SER A 56 20.39 9.03 0.42
C SER A 56 18.88 8.70 0.35
N ALA A 57 18.09 9.67 -0.06
CA ALA A 57 16.65 9.55 -0.29
C ALA A 57 16.20 10.53 -1.36
N CYS A 58 15.08 10.24 -1.99
CA CYS A 58 14.42 11.13 -2.94
C CYS A 58 12.90 11.13 -2.79
N VAL A 59 12.31 12.25 -3.23
CA VAL A 59 10.87 12.39 -3.47
C VAL A 59 10.71 12.89 -4.90
N ILE A 60 10.16 12.06 -5.77
CA ILE A 60 9.90 12.41 -7.17
C ILE A 60 8.42 12.79 -7.26
N SER A 61 8.13 14.02 -7.66
CA SER A 61 6.76 14.57 -7.71
C SER A 61 6.36 14.98 -9.13
N GLY A 62 5.07 15.18 -9.34
CA GLY A 62 4.53 15.57 -10.65
C GLY A 62 4.54 14.44 -11.67
N LEU A 63 4.49 13.19 -11.18
CA LEU A 63 4.40 11.98 -12.00
C LEU A 63 2.95 11.77 -12.47
N GLU A 64 2.81 10.95 -13.53
CA GLU A 64 1.53 10.42 -14.01
C GLU A 64 1.67 8.89 -14.12
N LEU A 65 1.82 8.22 -12.97
CA LEU A 65 1.97 6.78 -12.91
C LEU A 65 0.67 6.08 -13.29
N ILE A 66 0.78 4.91 -13.90
CA ILE A 66 -0.35 4.17 -14.45
C ILE A 66 -0.72 3.02 -13.51
N GLU A 67 -2.03 2.87 -13.26
CA GLU A 67 -2.57 1.75 -12.49
C GLU A 67 -2.16 0.40 -13.06
N ASN A 68 -1.88 -0.56 -12.18
CA ASN A 68 -1.39 -1.91 -12.49
C ASN A 68 -0.03 -1.96 -13.18
N GLN A 69 0.78 -0.90 -13.08
CA GLN A 69 2.18 -0.91 -13.50
C GLN A 69 3.11 -0.84 -12.29
N THR A 70 4.27 -1.46 -12.43
CA THR A 70 5.31 -1.53 -11.40
C THR A 70 6.45 -0.59 -11.75
N TYR A 71 6.84 0.23 -10.80
CA TYR A 71 7.92 1.21 -10.94
C TYR A 71 9.02 0.93 -9.94
N SER A 72 10.28 0.95 -10.39
CA SER A 72 11.45 0.78 -9.53
C SER A 72 12.34 2.01 -9.53
N LEU A 73 12.93 2.28 -8.37
CA LEU A 73 13.95 3.32 -8.24
C LEU A 73 15.29 2.76 -8.67
N HIS A 74 15.94 3.44 -9.60
CA HIS A 74 17.30 3.16 -10.01
C HIS A 74 18.24 4.21 -9.46
N VAL A 75 19.32 3.79 -8.79
CA VAL A 75 20.28 4.68 -8.15
C VAL A 75 21.71 4.24 -8.48
N ARG A 76 22.61 5.18 -8.68
CA ARG A 76 24.06 4.92 -8.84
C ARG A 76 24.88 6.03 -8.20
N GLY A 77 26.09 5.70 -7.77
CA GLY A 77 27.04 6.65 -7.25
C GLY A 77 27.93 7.22 -8.35
N ILE A 78 28.39 8.47 -8.20
CA ILE A 78 29.41 9.09 -9.04
C ILE A 78 30.57 9.53 -8.14
N ASP A 79 31.79 9.24 -8.54
CA ASP A 79 33.00 9.64 -7.84
C ASP A 79 33.49 11.05 -8.24
N SER A 80 34.51 11.54 -7.55
CA SER A 80 35.04 12.90 -7.76
C SER A 80 35.81 13.09 -9.08
N VAL A 81 35.99 12.05 -9.86
CA VAL A 81 36.58 12.07 -11.21
C VAL A 81 35.62 11.63 -12.29
N ASP A 82 34.32 11.65 -11.99
CA ASP A 82 33.16 11.37 -12.88
C ASP A 82 33.04 9.90 -13.34
N ASN A 83 33.61 8.94 -12.61
CA ASN A 83 33.28 7.55 -12.86
C ASN A 83 31.91 7.22 -12.27
N VAL A 84 31.13 6.49 -13.04
CA VAL A 84 29.79 6.02 -12.66
C VAL A 84 29.90 4.62 -12.10
N GLY A 85 29.39 4.41 -10.89
CA GLY A 85 29.35 3.12 -10.21
C GLY A 85 28.23 2.19 -10.72
N ASP A 86 28.16 1.00 -10.13
CA ASP A 86 27.14 0.01 -10.45
C ASP A 86 25.72 0.53 -10.11
N LEU A 87 24.78 0.04 -10.89
CA LEU A 87 23.37 0.37 -10.71
C LEU A 87 22.76 -0.42 -9.56
N LEU A 88 22.19 0.27 -8.59
CA LEU A 88 21.29 -0.27 -7.57
C LEU A 88 19.85 -0.08 -8.05
N MET A 89 19.04 -1.13 -7.94
CA MET A 89 17.62 -1.11 -8.31
C MET A 89 16.79 -1.60 -7.13
N SER A 90 15.67 -0.94 -6.87
CA SER A 90 14.67 -1.45 -5.95
C SER A 90 13.87 -2.59 -6.61
N ASP A 91 13.13 -3.37 -5.82
CA ASP A 91 12.26 -4.44 -6.32
C ASP A 91 10.97 -3.91 -6.95
N GLY A 92 10.56 -2.69 -6.60
CA GLY A 92 9.52 -1.93 -7.28
C GLY A 92 8.19 -1.87 -6.54
N VAL A 93 7.45 -0.81 -6.83
CA VAL A 93 6.13 -0.50 -6.28
C VAL A 93 5.08 -0.64 -7.36
N LEU A 94 4.06 -1.47 -7.11
CA LEU A 94 2.86 -1.57 -7.95
C LEU A 94 1.93 -0.39 -7.63
N VAL A 95 1.50 0.33 -8.65
CA VAL A 95 0.43 1.32 -8.51
C VAL A 95 -0.91 0.59 -8.51
N ASP A 96 -1.60 0.63 -7.38
CA ASP A 96 -2.89 -0.04 -7.17
C ASP A 96 -3.93 0.96 -6.65
N LEU A 97 -4.82 1.40 -7.52
CA LEU A 97 -5.90 2.34 -7.21
C LEU A 97 -7.21 1.62 -6.89
N SER A 98 -7.21 0.29 -6.97
CA SER A 98 -8.40 -0.52 -6.80
C SER A 98 -8.79 -0.58 -5.32
N ALA A 99 -10.05 -0.31 -5.01
CA ALA A 99 -10.58 -0.59 -3.67
C ALA A 99 -10.82 -2.09 -3.51
N PRO A 100 -10.68 -2.62 -2.27
CA PRO A 100 -11.02 -4.01 -2.00
C PRO A 100 -12.46 -4.35 -2.41
N GLY A 101 -12.68 -5.58 -2.85
CA GLY A 101 -14.00 -6.07 -3.22
C GLY A 101 -14.95 -6.14 -2.02
N VAL A 102 -16.25 -6.07 -2.28
CA VAL A 102 -17.25 -6.22 -1.22
C VAL A 102 -17.19 -7.65 -0.67
N PRO A 103 -17.11 -7.84 0.66
CA PRO A 103 -17.16 -9.16 1.26
C PRO A 103 -18.45 -9.90 0.88
N VAL A 104 -18.32 -11.19 0.55
CA VAL A 104 -19.44 -12.03 0.09
C VAL A 104 -19.82 -13.08 1.11
N ASN A 105 -21.00 -13.70 0.93
CA ASN A 105 -21.52 -14.76 1.78
C ASN A 105 -21.69 -14.35 3.25
N LEU A 106 -21.98 -13.06 3.50
CA LEU A 106 -22.27 -12.61 4.86
C LEU A 106 -23.52 -13.32 5.39
N VAL A 107 -23.35 -14.04 6.49
CA VAL A 107 -24.42 -14.65 7.27
C VAL A 107 -24.34 -14.16 8.70
N GLY A 108 -25.50 -14.08 9.36
CA GLY A 108 -25.58 -13.65 10.75
C GLY A 108 -26.64 -14.42 11.50
N TRP A 109 -26.41 -14.67 12.79
CA TRP A 109 -27.38 -15.27 13.70
C TRP A 109 -27.30 -14.64 15.09
N PHE A 110 -28.39 -14.72 15.80
CA PHE A 110 -28.50 -14.22 17.16
C PHE A 110 -28.46 -15.38 18.16
N SER A 111 -27.61 -15.26 19.18
CA SER A 111 -27.55 -16.22 20.29
C SER A 111 -26.99 -15.55 21.53
N SER A 112 -27.60 -15.81 22.69
CA SER A 112 -27.12 -15.33 23.99
C SER A 112 -26.86 -13.81 24.04
N GLU A 113 -27.81 -13.00 23.55
CA GLU A 113 -27.76 -11.53 23.49
C GLU A 113 -26.59 -10.99 22.62
N ARG A 114 -26.14 -11.79 21.67
CA ARG A 114 -25.07 -11.43 20.73
C ARG A 114 -25.50 -11.72 19.29
N ILE A 115 -25.02 -10.90 18.38
CA ILE A 115 -25.04 -11.20 16.96
C ILE A 115 -23.68 -11.76 16.58
N TYR A 116 -23.70 -12.88 15.91
CA TYR A 116 -22.56 -13.53 15.28
C TYR A 116 -22.64 -13.29 13.79
N LEU A 117 -21.50 -13.00 13.18
CA LEU A 117 -21.35 -12.80 11.74
C LEU A 117 -20.24 -13.68 11.22
N GLU A 118 -20.45 -14.25 10.04
CA GLU A 118 -19.43 -14.91 9.24
C GLU A 118 -19.53 -14.42 7.79
N TRP A 119 -18.39 -14.37 7.12
CA TRP A 119 -18.28 -13.98 5.70
C TRP A 119 -17.13 -14.71 5.04
N SER A 120 -17.08 -14.71 3.71
CA SER A 120 -15.92 -15.24 2.98
C SER A 120 -14.79 -14.23 2.98
N GLN A 121 -13.57 -14.72 3.17
CA GLN A 121 -12.37 -13.89 3.08
C GLN A 121 -12.21 -13.30 1.67
N ASN A 122 -11.91 -12.02 1.60
CA ASN A 122 -11.44 -11.38 0.40
C ASN A 122 -10.06 -11.94 0.00
N GLN A 123 -9.74 -11.90 -1.28
CA GLN A 123 -8.51 -12.49 -1.81
C GLN A 123 -7.44 -11.42 -2.14
N GLU A 124 -7.76 -10.16 -1.98
CA GLU A 124 -6.84 -9.05 -2.17
C GLU A 124 -5.73 -9.10 -1.11
N VAL A 125 -4.48 -8.97 -1.56
CA VAL A 125 -3.30 -9.10 -0.71
C VAL A 125 -3.01 -7.83 0.10
N ASP A 126 -3.61 -6.72 -0.28
CA ASP A 126 -3.49 -5.39 0.32
C ASP A 126 -4.67 -5.03 1.24
N LEU A 127 -5.59 -5.97 1.46
CA LEU A 127 -6.67 -5.78 2.42
C LEU A 127 -6.10 -5.55 3.83
N ASN A 128 -6.47 -4.44 4.44
CA ASN A 128 -6.01 -4.08 5.78
C ASN A 128 -6.94 -4.60 6.88
N HIS A 129 -8.26 -4.43 6.70
CA HIS A 129 -9.25 -4.81 7.72
C HIS A 129 -10.66 -4.86 7.15
N TYR A 130 -11.57 -5.48 7.89
CA TYR A 130 -13.02 -5.34 7.65
C TYR A 130 -13.64 -4.37 8.65
N SER A 131 -14.57 -3.55 8.17
CA SER A 131 -15.38 -2.66 8.97
C SER A 131 -16.82 -3.16 9.05
N ILE A 132 -17.36 -3.32 10.26
CA ILE A 132 -18.72 -3.80 10.53
C ILE A 132 -19.56 -2.64 11.00
N TYR A 133 -20.65 -2.38 10.30
CA TYR A 133 -21.61 -1.34 10.60
C TYR A 133 -22.95 -1.96 10.99
N GLY A 134 -23.67 -1.30 11.90
CA GLY A 134 -24.96 -1.81 12.31
C GLY A 134 -25.87 -0.75 12.97
N GLY A 135 -27.16 -1.07 13.02
CA GLY A 135 -28.18 -0.23 13.60
C GLY A 135 -29.59 -0.73 13.28
N THR A 136 -30.59 0.06 13.66
CA THR A 136 -32.00 -0.23 13.36
C THR A 136 -32.45 0.30 12.00
N ASP A 137 -31.63 1.10 11.35
CA ASP A 137 -31.89 1.63 10.01
C ASP A 137 -31.42 0.63 8.92
N MET A 138 -32.14 0.55 7.80
CA MET A 138 -31.86 -0.39 6.72
C MET A 138 -30.47 -0.21 6.08
N ASN A 139 -29.89 0.99 6.14
CA ASN A 139 -28.56 1.29 5.65
C ASN A 139 -27.69 1.84 6.79
N PRO A 140 -27.21 0.98 7.69
CA PRO A 140 -26.52 1.43 8.88
C PRO A 140 -25.17 2.05 8.51
N THR A 141 -24.86 3.20 9.13
CA THR A 141 -23.59 3.92 8.98
C THR A 141 -22.78 3.96 10.28
N THR A 142 -23.35 3.48 11.38
CA THR A 142 -22.64 3.44 12.67
C THR A 142 -21.65 2.29 12.66
N LEU A 143 -20.35 2.62 12.77
CA LEU A 143 -19.29 1.63 12.91
C LEU A 143 -19.41 0.94 14.28
N LEU A 144 -19.53 -0.37 14.28
CA LEU A 144 -19.62 -1.19 15.48
C LEU A 144 -18.27 -1.81 15.85
N SER A 145 -17.53 -2.28 14.87
CA SER A 145 -16.24 -2.96 15.05
C SER A 145 -15.42 -2.95 13.78
N THR A 146 -14.12 -3.14 13.94
CA THR A 146 -13.18 -3.51 12.88
C THR A 146 -12.53 -4.85 13.23
N THR A 147 -12.12 -5.62 12.22
CA THR A 147 -11.41 -6.89 12.39
C THR A 147 -10.14 -6.87 11.56
N ALA A 148 -9.17 -7.73 11.86
CA ALA A 148 -8.01 -7.92 11.00
C ALA A 148 -8.43 -8.47 9.61
N ASP A 149 -7.58 -8.30 8.62
CA ASP A 149 -7.73 -8.75 7.24
C ASP A 149 -8.01 -10.25 7.09
N SER A 150 -7.39 -11.08 7.93
CA SER A 150 -7.54 -12.54 7.93
C SER A 150 -8.75 -13.03 8.72
N THR A 151 -9.49 -12.16 9.40
CA THR A 151 -10.64 -12.53 10.24
C THR A 151 -11.90 -12.57 9.41
N THR A 152 -12.61 -13.70 9.41
CA THR A 152 -13.86 -13.94 8.67
C THR A 152 -15.07 -14.13 9.58
N GLU A 153 -14.93 -13.82 10.86
CA GLU A 153 -16.00 -13.91 11.85
C GLU A 153 -15.92 -12.75 12.86
N ALA A 154 -17.07 -12.37 13.38
CA ALA A 154 -17.16 -11.40 14.46
C ALA A 154 -18.38 -11.66 15.33
N PHE A 155 -18.33 -11.25 16.58
CA PHE A 155 -19.50 -11.22 17.44
C PHE A 155 -19.63 -9.88 18.15
N MET A 156 -20.85 -9.40 18.34
CA MET A 156 -21.16 -8.13 18.96
C MET A 156 -22.23 -8.30 20.03
N PRO A 157 -21.98 -7.86 21.25
CA PRO A 157 -22.97 -7.87 22.35
C PRO A 157 -23.90 -6.65 22.31
N GLY A 158 -24.94 -6.68 23.14
CA GLY A 158 -25.77 -5.51 23.42
C GLY A 158 -26.98 -5.35 22.51
N PHE A 159 -27.34 -6.39 21.77
CA PHE A 159 -28.54 -6.41 20.94
C PHE A 159 -29.75 -6.91 21.74
N LEU A 160 -30.90 -6.27 21.53
CA LEU A 160 -32.14 -6.59 22.25
C LEU A 160 -33.00 -7.57 21.47
N ASP A 161 -33.56 -8.55 22.17
CA ASP A 161 -34.51 -9.46 21.60
C ASP A 161 -35.79 -8.71 21.13
N GLY A 162 -36.38 -9.20 20.04
CA GLY A 162 -37.56 -8.58 19.43
C GLY A 162 -37.29 -7.28 18.65
N THR A 163 -36.03 -6.86 18.52
CA THR A 163 -35.63 -5.70 17.72
C THR A 163 -34.99 -6.13 16.42
N THR A 164 -35.38 -5.53 15.30
CA THR A 164 -34.73 -5.76 14.00
C THR A 164 -33.49 -4.89 13.89
N TYR A 165 -32.37 -5.54 13.60
CA TYR A 165 -31.09 -4.86 13.32
C TYR A 165 -30.64 -5.18 11.90
N TYR A 166 -30.03 -4.18 11.27
CA TYR A 166 -29.39 -4.30 9.98
C TYR A 166 -27.88 -4.23 10.17
N LEU A 167 -27.15 -5.08 9.46
CA LEU A 167 -25.70 -5.16 9.54
C LEU A 167 -25.12 -5.12 8.14
N ARG A 168 -23.99 -4.46 8.02
CA ARG A 168 -23.22 -4.32 6.78
C ARG A 168 -21.74 -4.51 7.10
N ILE A 169 -21.01 -5.16 6.19
CA ILE A 169 -19.56 -5.27 6.24
C ILE A 169 -18.95 -4.64 4.99
N SER A 170 -17.81 -3.99 5.15
CA SER A 170 -16.94 -3.54 4.05
C SER A 170 -15.50 -3.99 4.29
N ALA A 171 -14.78 -4.19 3.23
CA ALA A 171 -13.35 -4.42 3.22
C ALA A 171 -12.63 -3.09 2.95
#